data_cac94691ec7c142cb3456d8110228d86
#
_entry.id   cac94691ec7c142cb3456d8110228d86
#
_cell.length_a   1.000
_cell.length_b   1.000
_cell.length_c   1.000
_cell.angle_alpha   90.00
_cell.angle_beta   90.00
_cell.angle_gamma   90.00
#
_symmetry.space_group_name_H-M   'P 1'
#
loop_
_entity.id
_entity.type
_entity.pdbx_description
1 polymer ?
#
loop_
_entity_poly.entity_id
_entity_poly.type
_entity_poly.pdbx_seq_one_letter_code
_entity_poly.pdbx_strand_id
1 'polypeptide(L)'
;MIRTQKYETLEYLTADGITVPHGFTTRLGGVSTGTQSSLNLAVGRGDSLENVEENLRRLGRAAGFDPEKLVMTLQIHSDIVRVVTEKDHISLCHRDYPKCDALV
;
A
#
# COMPACT_ATOMS: atom_id res chain seq x y z
N MET A 1 9.93 -0.82 19.90
CA MET A 1 8.85 -1.81 20.07
C MET A 1 7.92 -1.78 18.87
N ILE A 2 7.46 -2.90 18.43
CA ILE A 2 6.46 -3.02 17.36
C ILE A 2 5.08 -3.04 18.00
N ARG A 3 4.17 -2.25 17.47
CA ARG A 3 2.79 -2.17 17.96
C ARG A 3 1.81 -2.58 16.86
N THR A 4 0.76 -3.28 17.25
CA THR A 4 -0.36 -3.60 16.36
C THR A 4 -1.39 -2.49 16.45
N GLN A 5 -1.75 -1.93 15.28
CA GLN A 5 -2.85 -0.98 15.15
C GLN A 5 -4.04 -1.68 14.53
N LYS A 6 -5.22 -1.38 15.02
CA LYS A 6 -6.47 -1.98 14.53
C LYS A 6 -7.47 -0.90 14.14
N TYR A 7 -8.07 -1.09 12.97
CA TYR A 7 -9.17 -0.25 12.50
C TYR A 7 -10.21 -1.18 11.86
N GLU A 8 -11.33 -1.38 12.58
CA GLU A 8 -12.34 -2.39 12.23
C GLU A 8 -11.67 -3.78 12.13
N THR A 9 -11.73 -4.43 10.96
CA THR A 9 -11.09 -5.74 10.74
C THR A 9 -9.65 -5.63 10.22
N LEU A 10 -9.20 -4.42 9.89
CA LEU A 10 -7.87 -4.19 9.35
C LEU A 10 -6.84 -4.08 10.46
N GLU A 11 -5.72 -4.77 10.31
CA GLU A 11 -4.59 -4.70 11.24
C GLU A 11 -3.31 -4.32 10.47
N TYR A 12 -2.53 -3.43 11.06
CA TYR A 12 -1.20 -3.09 10.56
C TYR A 12 -0.26 -2.85 11.73
N LEU A 13 1.04 -2.85 11.45
CA LEU A 13 2.07 -2.70 12.46
C LEU A 13 2.76 -1.36 12.35
N THR A 14 3.13 -0.80 13.49
CA THR A 14 3.97 0.40 13.57
C THR A 14 5.17 0.13 14.47
N ALA A 15 6.22 0.94 14.31
CA ALA A 15 7.45 0.84 15.12
C ALA A 15 7.71 2.15 15.85
N ASP A 16 7.91 2.06 17.16
CA ASP A 16 8.11 3.24 18.02
C ASP A 16 9.32 4.09 17.62
N GLY A 17 10.34 3.46 17.03
CA GLY A 17 11.55 4.18 16.60
C GLY A 17 11.39 4.99 15.31
N ILE A 18 10.27 4.87 14.61
CA ILE A 18 10.00 5.61 13.39
C ILE A 18 9.08 6.77 13.72
N THR A 19 9.54 7.99 13.52
CA THR A 19 8.84 9.21 13.94
C THR A 19 7.90 9.78 12.89
N VAL A 20 8.01 9.36 11.63
CA VAL A 20 7.11 9.75 10.56
C VAL A 20 5.91 8.81 10.49
N PRO A 21 4.76 9.24 9.95
CA PRO A 21 3.64 8.34 9.71
C PRO A 21 4.07 7.16 8.85
N HIS A 22 3.75 5.95 9.29
CA HIS A 22 4.18 4.72 8.62
C HIS A 22 3.28 3.55 9.01
N GLY A 23 3.41 2.44 8.29
CA GLY A 23 2.70 1.21 8.64
C GLY A 23 3.17 0.05 7.79
N PHE A 24 3.10 -1.14 8.38
CA PHE A 24 3.35 -2.41 7.70
C PHE A 24 2.06 -3.21 7.76
N THR A 25 1.44 -3.46 6.61
CA THR A 25 0.16 -4.15 6.56
C THR A 25 0.29 -5.63 6.88
N THR A 26 -0.80 -6.20 7.39
CA THR A 26 -0.99 -7.64 7.47
C THR A 26 -1.95 -8.07 6.36
N ARG A 27 -2.26 -9.35 6.29
CA ARG A 27 -3.24 -9.83 5.30
C ARG A 27 -4.69 -9.55 5.70
N LEU A 28 -4.94 -9.03 6.89
CA LEU A 28 -6.28 -8.88 7.45
C LEU A 28 -6.93 -7.55 7.09
N GLY A 29 -8.23 -7.57 6.91
CA GLY A 29 -9.04 -6.36 6.84
C GLY A 29 -9.48 -5.92 5.44
N GLY A 30 -9.21 -6.71 4.41
CA GLY A 30 -9.62 -6.42 3.04
C GLY A 30 -10.84 -7.19 2.58
N VAL A 31 -11.13 -7.06 1.28
CA VAL A 31 -12.29 -7.69 0.62
C VAL A 31 -11.91 -8.84 -0.32
N SER A 32 -10.61 -9.06 -0.51
CA SER A 32 -10.13 -10.11 -1.41
C SER A 32 -10.38 -11.50 -0.82
N THR A 33 -10.53 -12.49 -1.69
CA THR A 33 -10.88 -13.87 -1.31
C THR A 33 -9.86 -14.87 -1.84
N GLY A 34 -10.00 -16.12 -1.44
CA GLY A 34 -9.11 -17.21 -1.88
C GLY A 34 -7.68 -16.99 -1.42
N THR A 35 -6.73 -17.22 -2.31
CA THR A 35 -5.30 -17.04 -2.03
C THR A 35 -4.90 -15.59 -1.79
N GLN A 36 -5.76 -14.63 -2.19
CA GLN A 36 -5.53 -13.19 -2.01
C GLN A 36 -6.14 -12.66 -0.71
N SER A 37 -6.72 -13.52 0.11
CA SER A 37 -7.46 -13.12 1.32
C SER A 37 -6.53 -12.52 2.38
N SER A 38 -6.83 -11.32 2.81
CA SER A 38 -7.95 -10.48 2.41
C SER A 38 -7.51 -9.09 1.96
N LEU A 39 -6.41 -8.55 2.45
CA LEU A 39 -5.93 -7.20 2.16
C LEU A 39 -4.88 -7.23 1.05
N ASN A 40 -5.24 -7.73 -0.12
CA ASN A 40 -4.34 -7.70 -1.27
C ASN A 40 -4.23 -6.27 -1.81
N LEU A 41 -3.01 -5.76 -1.89
CA LEU A 41 -2.70 -4.42 -2.40
C LEU A 41 -1.95 -4.47 -3.73
N ALA A 42 -1.73 -5.67 -4.26
CA ALA A 42 -0.97 -5.87 -5.49
C ALA A 42 -1.89 -6.00 -6.70
N VAL A 43 -1.67 -5.16 -7.69
CA VAL A 43 -2.36 -5.21 -8.99
C VAL A 43 -1.71 -6.29 -9.85
N GLY A 44 -2.52 -7.01 -10.64
CA GLY A 44 -2.00 -7.99 -11.59
C GLY A 44 -1.62 -9.35 -10.99
N ARG A 45 -2.13 -9.67 -9.80
CA ARG A 45 -1.88 -10.95 -9.11
C ARG A 45 -3.09 -11.86 -9.09
N GLY A 46 -4.00 -11.71 -10.06
CA GLY A 46 -5.20 -12.55 -10.16
C GLY A 46 -6.41 -12.01 -9.39
N ASP A 47 -6.28 -10.89 -8.70
CA ASP A 47 -7.40 -10.24 -8.04
C ASP A 47 -8.03 -9.18 -8.94
N SER A 48 -9.27 -8.82 -8.68
CA SER A 48 -9.93 -7.74 -9.42
C SER A 48 -9.36 -6.38 -9.00
N LEU A 49 -9.32 -5.45 -9.94
CA LEU A 49 -8.88 -4.07 -9.63
C LEU A 49 -9.80 -3.43 -8.59
N GLU A 50 -11.10 -3.73 -8.64
CA GLU A 50 -12.08 -3.22 -7.67
C GLU A 50 -11.75 -3.64 -6.23
N ASN A 51 -11.34 -4.89 -6.03
CA ASN A 51 -10.93 -5.37 -4.72
C ASN A 51 -9.67 -4.65 -4.23
N VAL A 52 -8.68 -4.50 -5.08
CA VAL A 52 -7.43 -3.80 -4.74
C VAL A 52 -7.72 -2.33 -4.38
N GLU A 53 -8.56 -1.66 -5.15
CA GLU A 53 -8.96 -0.27 -4.88
C GLU A 53 -9.68 -0.14 -3.54
N GLU A 54 -10.63 -1.03 -3.25
CA GLU A 54 -11.32 -1.01 -1.97
C GLU A 54 -10.37 -1.30 -0.80
N ASN A 55 -9.45 -2.22 -0.97
CA ASN A 55 -8.43 -2.52 0.03
C ASN A 55 -7.56 -1.28 0.31
N LEU A 56 -7.15 -0.56 -0.72
CA LEU A 56 -6.38 0.68 -0.56
C LEU A 56 -7.19 1.78 0.12
N ARG A 57 -8.48 1.91 -0.18
CA ARG A 57 -9.36 2.86 0.50
C ARG A 57 -9.48 2.54 1.99
N ARG A 58 -9.62 1.27 2.34
CA ARG A 58 -9.68 0.83 3.74
C ARG A 58 -8.38 1.14 4.46
N LEU A 59 -7.25 0.84 3.84
CA LEU A 59 -5.95 1.16 4.41
C LEU A 59 -5.75 2.66 4.58
N GLY A 60 -6.17 3.46 3.62
CA GLY A 60 -6.12 4.93 3.71
C GLY A 60 -6.92 5.48 4.89
N ARG A 61 -8.12 4.94 5.12
CA ARG A 61 -8.94 5.32 6.27
C ARG A 61 -8.28 4.92 7.59
N ALA A 62 -7.69 3.73 7.64
CA ALA A 62 -7.06 3.21 8.85
C ALA A 62 -5.76 3.95 9.20
N ALA A 63 -4.91 4.18 8.22
CA ALA A 63 -3.58 4.75 8.41
C ALA A 63 -3.52 6.27 8.21
N GLY A 64 -4.59 6.88 7.70
CA GLY A 64 -4.70 8.33 7.60
C GLY A 64 -4.05 8.93 6.36
N PHE A 65 -4.11 8.27 5.21
CA PHE A 65 -3.63 8.83 3.95
C PHE A 65 -4.71 8.81 2.86
N ASP A 66 -4.52 9.62 1.83
CA ASP A 66 -5.40 9.68 0.66
C ASP A 66 -4.91 8.70 -0.41
N PRO A 67 -5.67 7.64 -0.74
CA PRO A 67 -5.27 6.67 -1.75
C PRO A 67 -5.09 7.26 -3.16
N GLU A 68 -5.70 8.40 -3.45
CA GLU A 68 -5.52 9.06 -4.75
C GLU A 68 -4.16 9.74 -4.90
N LYS A 69 -3.41 9.87 -3.81
CA LYS A 69 -2.07 10.49 -3.78
C LYS A 69 -0.95 9.47 -3.61
N LEU A 70 -1.20 8.23 -3.96
CA LEU A 70 -0.20 7.17 -3.87
C LEU A 70 0.89 7.33 -4.91
N VAL A 71 2.11 6.97 -4.52
CA VAL A 71 3.22 6.72 -5.43
C VAL A 71 3.71 5.31 -5.16
N MET A 72 3.84 4.52 -6.21
CA MET A 72 4.26 3.12 -6.12
C MET A 72 5.39 2.84 -7.10
N THR A 73 6.09 1.75 -6.89
CA THR A 73 7.18 1.34 -7.77
C THR A 73 6.91 -0.03 -8.36
N LEU A 74 7.50 -0.29 -9.53
CA LEU A 74 7.69 -1.64 -10.03
C LEU A 74 9.10 -2.06 -9.64
N GLN A 75 9.21 -2.93 -8.65
CA GLN A 75 10.49 -3.41 -8.13
C GLN A 75 11.17 -4.33 -9.16
N ILE A 76 12.45 -4.10 -9.40
CA ILE A 76 13.27 -4.88 -10.34
C ILE A 76 14.53 -5.45 -9.68
N HIS A 77 14.62 -5.37 -8.36
CA HIS A 77 15.77 -5.82 -7.56
C HIS A 77 17.06 -5.08 -7.92
N SER A 78 16.97 -3.76 -7.98
CA SER A 78 18.08 -2.85 -8.30
C SER A 78 18.45 -2.00 -7.10
N ASP A 79 19.40 -1.10 -7.29
CA ASP A 79 19.78 -0.05 -6.34
C ASP A 79 19.20 1.33 -6.72
N ILE A 80 18.24 1.36 -7.63
CA ILE A 80 17.65 2.61 -8.13
C ILE A 80 16.73 3.21 -7.07
N VAL A 81 17.03 4.44 -6.66
CA VAL A 81 16.20 5.26 -5.77
C VAL A 81 15.62 6.41 -6.59
N ARG A 82 14.31 6.59 -6.53
CA ARG A 82 13.65 7.69 -7.24
C ARG A 82 13.19 8.75 -6.25
N VAL A 83 13.49 10.01 -6.55
CA VAL A 83 12.94 11.16 -5.85
C VAL A 83 11.55 11.45 -6.43
N VAL A 84 10.53 11.47 -5.58
CA VAL A 84 9.14 11.67 -5.99
C VAL A 84 8.65 13.05 -5.57
N THR A 85 7.71 13.58 -6.37
CA THR A 85 7.05 14.85 -6.13
C THR A 85 5.54 14.67 -6.27
N GLU A 86 4.77 15.71 -6.04
CA GLU A 86 3.32 15.68 -6.23
C GLU A 86 2.88 15.26 -7.64
N LYS A 87 3.75 15.49 -8.64
CA LYS A 87 3.48 15.10 -10.03
C LYS A 87 3.53 13.59 -10.26
N ASP A 88 4.10 12.85 -9.32
CA ASP A 88 4.26 11.40 -9.41
C ASP A 88 3.09 10.63 -8.81
N HIS A 89 2.04 11.32 -8.35
CA HIS A 89 0.85 10.65 -7.85
C HIS A 89 0.23 9.78 -8.94
N ILE A 90 -0.02 8.53 -8.61
CA ILE A 90 -0.62 7.57 -9.51
C ILE A 90 -2.02 7.29 -9.01
N SER A 91 -3.03 7.54 -9.85
CA SER A 91 -4.39 7.16 -9.50
C SER A 91 -4.49 5.64 -9.43
N LEU A 92 -5.42 5.12 -8.65
CA LEU A 92 -5.65 3.69 -8.51
C LEU A 92 -5.88 2.96 -9.85
N CYS A 93 -6.31 3.69 -10.86
CA CYS A 93 -6.60 3.15 -12.20
C CYS A 93 -5.37 3.08 -13.10
N HIS A 94 -4.27 3.73 -12.75
CA HIS A 94 -3.04 3.74 -13.54
C HIS A 94 -2.04 2.72 -12.99
N ARG A 95 -1.40 2.01 -13.91
CA ARG A 95 -0.47 0.91 -13.57
C ARG A 95 0.96 1.15 -14.05
N ASP A 96 1.24 2.33 -14.59
CA ASP A 96 2.57 2.69 -15.10
C ASP A 96 3.47 3.10 -13.93
N TYR A 97 3.91 2.11 -13.17
CA TYR A 97 4.81 2.35 -12.07
C TYR A 97 6.25 2.52 -12.57
N PRO A 98 7.00 3.48 -12.03
CA PRO A 98 8.41 3.61 -12.36
C PRO A 98 9.19 2.37 -11.90
N LYS A 99 10.13 1.94 -12.73
CA LYS A 99 11.03 0.82 -12.41
C LYS A 99 12.11 1.29 -11.45
N CYS A 100 11.92 1.07 -10.17
CA CYS A 100 12.89 1.38 -9.12
C CYS A 100 12.52 0.60 -7.87
N ASP A 101 13.42 0.57 -6.91
CA ASP A 101 13.24 -0.25 -5.70
C ASP A 101 13.10 0.56 -4.43
N ALA A 102 13.28 1.87 -4.51
CA ALA A 102 13.06 2.78 -3.40
C ALA A 102 12.53 4.13 -3.87
N LEU A 103 11.83 4.80 -2.98
CA LEU A 103 11.29 6.15 -3.18
C LEU A 103 11.75 7.07 -2.06
N VAL A 104 12.04 8.30 -2.40
CA VAL A 104 12.36 9.36 -1.45
C VAL A 104 11.52 10.59 -1.72
#